data_d068436a4d05896cf7a4284a39e03592
#
_entry.id   d068436a4d05896cf7a4284a39e03592
#
_cell.length_a   1.000
_cell.length_b   1.000
_cell.length_c   1.000
_cell.angle_alpha   90.00
_cell.angle_beta   90.00
_cell.angle_gamma   90.00
#
_symmetry.space_group_name_H-M   'P 1'
#
loop_
_entity.id
_entity.type
_entity.pdbx_description
1 polymer ?
#
loop_
_entity_poly.entity_id
_entity_poly.type
_entity_poly.pdbx_seq_one_letter_code
_entity_poly.pdbx_strand_id
1 'polypeptide(L)'
;MITKNSPQATSISLRSPRVIVACVLFLAALLTSFAFAALSDQSSRYWAASKPITPGSLITSEDLVLVDASLIDNADLYLGEGSDPIGMMSTQFIGAGHFLARQMLSEESLQFDIEQVPLNILTSDIPAMIEVGEPISLYWIPDAINNQSLSTPTLLLTGIFLESIDRKGSNFGSGMSITVSVESSQVSKILSGTSHGRLVVVIANG
;
A
#
# COMPACT_ATOMS: atom_id res chain seq x y z
N MET A 1 74.36 -37.59 -12.20
CA MET A 1 73.45 -38.56 -11.62
C MET A 1 72.20 -37.82 -11.20
N ILE A 2 71.15 -37.82 -12.00
CA ILE A 2 69.89 -37.10 -11.75
C ILE A 2 68.88 -38.13 -11.35
N THR A 3 68.51 -38.15 -10.08
CA THR A 3 67.45 -39.03 -9.55
C THR A 3 66.09 -38.41 -9.89
N LYS A 4 65.38 -39.09 -10.77
CA LYS A 4 63.98 -38.75 -11.19
C LYS A 4 63.01 -39.26 -10.14
N ASN A 5 62.52 -38.37 -9.31
CA ASN A 5 61.43 -38.63 -8.38
C ASN A 5 60.10 -38.66 -9.16
N SER A 6 59.52 -39.82 -9.37
CA SER A 6 58.18 -40.01 -9.94
C SER A 6 57.17 -39.74 -8.83
N PRO A 7 56.10 -38.94 -9.03
CA PRO A 7 55.02 -38.82 -8.06
C PRO A 7 54.27 -40.15 -8.02
N GLN A 8 54.20 -40.78 -6.83
CA GLN A 8 53.32 -41.95 -6.61
C GLN A 8 51.87 -41.48 -6.68
N ALA A 9 51.19 -41.94 -7.70
CA ALA A 9 49.72 -41.82 -7.73
C ALA A 9 49.12 -42.69 -6.62
N THR A 10 48.61 -42.02 -5.59
CA THR A 10 47.88 -42.69 -4.50
C THR A 10 46.57 -43.21 -5.08
N SER A 11 46.51 -44.48 -5.37
CA SER A 11 45.26 -45.14 -5.77
C SER A 11 44.31 -45.13 -4.58
N ILE A 12 43.28 -44.29 -4.66
CA ILE A 12 42.20 -44.23 -3.67
C ILE A 12 41.40 -45.52 -3.82
N SER A 13 41.61 -46.48 -2.94
CA SER A 13 40.81 -47.69 -2.87
C SER A 13 39.39 -47.38 -2.42
N LEU A 14 38.45 -47.36 -3.34
CA LEU A 14 37.02 -47.14 -3.09
C LEU A 14 36.38 -48.15 -2.08
N ARG A 15 37.12 -49.24 -1.77
CA ARG A 15 36.70 -50.26 -0.80
C ARG A 15 37.18 -50.03 0.63
N SER A 16 37.90 -48.95 0.92
CA SER A 16 38.30 -48.66 2.31
C SER A 16 37.06 -48.24 3.11
N PRO A 17 36.85 -48.77 4.32
CA PRO A 17 35.67 -48.43 5.12
C PRO A 17 35.58 -46.92 5.43
N ARG A 18 36.71 -46.25 5.40
CA ARG A 18 36.77 -44.75 5.60
C ARG A 18 36.17 -43.99 4.42
N VAL A 19 36.37 -44.44 3.20
CA VAL A 19 35.79 -43.82 1.98
C VAL A 19 34.28 -44.06 1.93
N ILE A 20 33.83 -45.25 2.32
CA ILE A 20 32.39 -45.56 2.38
C ILE A 20 31.69 -44.66 3.41
N VAL A 21 32.28 -44.53 4.62
CA VAL A 21 31.72 -43.64 5.66
C VAL A 21 31.70 -42.19 5.18
N ALA A 22 32.76 -41.71 4.53
CA ALA A 22 32.79 -40.33 3.99
C ALA A 22 31.71 -40.10 2.90
N CYS A 23 31.50 -41.10 2.01
CA CYS A 23 30.43 -41.02 1.00
C CYS A 23 29.03 -41.03 1.60
N VAL A 24 28.80 -41.85 2.64
CA VAL A 24 27.52 -41.90 3.35
C VAL A 24 27.23 -40.56 4.06
N LEU A 25 28.21 -39.99 4.74
CA LEU A 25 28.08 -38.67 5.41
C LEU A 25 27.84 -37.55 4.39
N PHE A 26 28.52 -37.60 3.24
CA PHE A 26 28.32 -36.62 2.17
C PHE A 26 26.92 -36.71 1.57
N LEU A 27 26.44 -37.92 1.31
CA LEU A 27 25.07 -38.15 0.84
C LEU A 27 24.02 -37.71 1.87
N ALA A 28 24.24 -38.02 3.15
CA ALA A 28 23.36 -37.56 4.22
C ALA A 28 23.32 -36.02 4.31
N ALA A 29 24.47 -35.35 4.19
CA ALA A 29 24.53 -33.90 4.18
C ALA A 29 23.83 -33.28 2.96
N LEU A 30 23.95 -33.88 1.78
CA LEU A 30 23.23 -33.46 0.58
C LEU A 30 21.71 -33.65 0.73
N LEU A 31 21.26 -34.77 1.26
CA LEU A 31 19.84 -35.03 1.48
C LEU A 31 19.24 -34.08 2.51
N THR A 32 19.95 -33.82 3.60
CA THR A 32 19.49 -32.84 4.60
C THR A 32 19.46 -31.44 4.03
N SER A 33 20.47 -31.03 3.25
CA SER A 33 20.48 -29.72 2.59
C SER A 33 19.32 -29.56 1.60
N PHE A 34 19.05 -30.60 0.81
CA PHE A 34 17.94 -30.61 -0.14
C PHE A 34 16.58 -30.57 0.57
N ALA A 35 16.43 -31.36 1.66
CA ALA A 35 15.22 -31.33 2.47
C ALA A 35 14.99 -29.94 3.11
N PHE A 36 16.05 -29.31 3.61
CA PHE A 36 15.97 -27.95 4.15
C PHE A 36 15.60 -26.92 3.07
N ALA A 37 16.18 -27.01 1.87
CA ALA A 37 15.84 -26.12 0.77
C ALA A 37 14.37 -26.27 0.34
N ALA A 38 13.89 -27.53 0.23
CA ALA A 38 12.49 -27.80 -0.12
C ALA A 38 11.48 -27.36 0.95
N LEU A 39 11.87 -27.34 2.23
CA LEU A 39 11.05 -26.85 3.33
C LEU A 39 11.12 -25.32 3.48
N SER A 40 12.20 -24.70 3.02
CA SER A 40 12.36 -23.23 3.09
C SER A 40 11.63 -22.49 1.97
N ASP A 41 11.24 -23.18 0.91
CA ASP A 41 10.60 -22.59 -0.27
C ASP A 41 9.05 -22.59 -0.13
N GLN A 42 8.57 -22.09 1.04
CA GLN A 42 7.14 -21.90 1.29
C GLN A 42 6.75 -20.44 1.01
N SER A 43 7.24 -19.88 -0.09
CA SER A 43 6.71 -18.61 -0.58
C SER A 43 5.35 -18.88 -1.23
N SER A 44 4.36 -18.12 -0.80
CA SER A 44 3.03 -18.07 -1.41
C SER A 44 2.82 -16.67 -2.00
N ARG A 45 1.97 -16.58 -3.02
CA ARG A 45 1.63 -15.30 -3.62
C ARG A 45 0.41 -14.71 -2.92
N TYR A 46 0.55 -13.45 -2.53
CA TYR A 46 -0.50 -12.69 -1.86
C TYR A 46 -0.83 -11.43 -2.65
N TRP A 47 -2.09 -11.02 -2.56
CA TRP A 47 -2.54 -9.77 -3.13
C TRP A 47 -2.04 -8.59 -2.29
N ALA A 48 -1.44 -7.61 -2.95
CA ALA A 48 -1.03 -6.34 -2.37
C ALA A 48 -1.59 -5.17 -3.19
N ALA A 49 -1.79 -4.04 -2.55
CA ALA A 49 -2.21 -2.81 -3.23
C ALA A 49 -1.05 -2.25 -4.07
N SER A 50 -1.27 -2.01 -5.37
CA SER A 50 -0.30 -1.37 -6.27
C SER A 50 -0.23 0.14 -6.07
N LYS A 51 -1.33 0.73 -5.61
CA LYS A 51 -1.50 2.15 -5.28
C LYS A 51 -2.37 2.28 -4.02
N PRO A 52 -2.43 3.46 -3.39
CA PRO A 52 -3.31 3.67 -2.24
C PRO A 52 -4.79 3.42 -2.63
N ILE A 53 -5.53 2.72 -1.76
CA ILE A 53 -6.95 2.44 -1.94
C ILE A 53 -7.70 3.09 -0.77
N THR A 54 -8.63 3.99 -1.08
CA THR A 54 -9.42 4.69 -0.07
C THR A 54 -10.63 3.87 0.39
N PRO A 55 -11.14 4.10 1.61
CA PRO A 55 -12.36 3.46 2.08
C PRO A 55 -13.54 3.74 1.14
N GLY A 56 -14.36 2.71 0.88
CA GLY A 56 -15.51 2.81 -0.02
C GLY A 56 -15.17 2.65 -1.51
N SER A 57 -13.90 2.52 -1.88
CA SER A 57 -13.50 2.28 -3.26
C SER A 57 -13.72 0.82 -3.66
N LEU A 58 -14.24 0.59 -4.86
CA LEU A 58 -14.27 -0.74 -5.48
C LEU A 58 -12.88 -1.10 -5.98
N ILE A 59 -12.43 -2.29 -5.64
CA ILE A 59 -11.15 -2.82 -6.05
C ILE A 59 -11.20 -3.28 -7.50
N THR A 60 -10.27 -2.77 -8.30
CA THR A 60 -10.08 -3.15 -9.69
C THR A 60 -8.76 -3.89 -9.90
N SER A 61 -8.58 -4.50 -11.06
CA SER A 61 -7.33 -5.19 -11.39
C SER A 61 -6.11 -4.26 -11.41
N GLU A 62 -6.31 -2.95 -11.63
CA GLU A 62 -5.23 -1.95 -11.65
C GLU A 62 -4.73 -1.58 -10.24
N ASP A 63 -5.57 -1.82 -9.23
CA ASP A 63 -5.27 -1.53 -7.83
C ASP A 63 -4.41 -2.60 -7.18
N LEU A 64 -4.20 -3.74 -7.86
CA LEU A 64 -3.67 -4.95 -7.29
C LEU A 64 -2.38 -5.42 -7.96
N VAL A 65 -1.54 -6.05 -7.17
CA VAL A 65 -0.34 -6.77 -7.61
C VAL A 65 -0.18 -8.04 -6.78
N LEU A 66 0.26 -9.14 -7.42
CA LEU A 66 0.65 -10.36 -6.72
C LEU A 66 2.12 -10.26 -6.31
N VAL A 67 2.38 -10.49 -5.04
CA VAL A 67 3.72 -10.42 -4.44
C VAL A 67 4.06 -11.76 -3.80
N ASP A 68 5.25 -12.29 -4.09
CA ASP A 68 5.76 -13.48 -3.42
C ASP A 68 6.21 -13.11 -2.00
N ALA A 69 5.64 -13.78 -1.00
CA ALA A 69 5.99 -13.59 0.39
C ALA A 69 5.95 -14.90 1.17
N SER A 70 6.83 -15.03 2.14
CA SER A 70 6.83 -16.14 3.10
C SER A 70 6.28 -15.62 4.44
N LEU A 71 4.99 -15.83 4.67
CA LEU A 71 4.32 -15.50 5.93
C LEU A 71 4.33 -16.75 6.80
N ILE A 72 5.11 -16.72 7.88
CA ILE A 72 5.27 -17.87 8.79
C ILE A 72 4.02 -18.01 9.67
N ASP A 73 3.48 -16.87 10.14
CA ASP A 73 2.29 -16.82 10.99
C ASP A 73 1.21 -15.94 10.35
N ASN A 74 -0.06 -16.30 10.58
CA ASN A 74 -1.24 -15.53 10.14
C ASN A 74 -1.40 -15.37 8.61
N ALA A 75 -0.85 -16.30 7.81
CA ALA A 75 -0.98 -16.29 6.35
C ALA A 75 -2.46 -16.27 5.88
N ASP A 76 -3.34 -16.91 6.63
CA ASP A 76 -4.79 -17.04 6.39
C ASP A 76 -5.56 -15.71 6.58
N LEU A 77 -4.96 -14.71 7.22
CA LEU A 77 -5.56 -13.37 7.33
C LEU A 77 -5.47 -12.61 6.01
N TYR A 78 -4.50 -12.93 5.17
CA TYR A 78 -4.24 -12.25 3.92
C TYR A 78 -4.82 -13.01 2.72
N LEU A 79 -5.15 -12.28 1.68
CA LEU A 79 -5.70 -12.86 0.45
C LEU A 79 -4.58 -13.40 -0.42
N GLY A 80 -4.52 -14.73 -0.54
CA GLY A 80 -3.61 -15.40 -1.47
C GLY A 80 -4.10 -15.34 -2.91
N GLU A 81 -3.25 -15.77 -3.86
CA GLU A 81 -3.54 -15.82 -5.30
C GLU A 81 -4.85 -16.54 -5.65
N GLY A 82 -5.25 -17.53 -4.85
CA GLY A 82 -6.51 -18.27 -5.06
C GLY A 82 -7.78 -17.49 -4.70
N SER A 83 -7.66 -16.29 -4.15
CA SER A 83 -8.79 -15.41 -3.82
C SER A 83 -8.99 -14.39 -4.94
N ASP A 84 -10.23 -13.98 -5.18
CA ASP A 84 -10.55 -12.92 -6.13
C ASP A 84 -11.08 -11.70 -5.38
N PRO A 85 -10.22 -10.69 -5.12
CA PRO A 85 -10.65 -9.45 -4.47
C PRO A 85 -11.24 -8.41 -5.43
N ILE A 86 -11.26 -8.69 -6.75
CA ILE A 86 -11.78 -7.74 -7.73
C ILE A 86 -13.30 -7.59 -7.58
N GLY A 87 -13.77 -6.36 -7.54
CA GLY A 87 -15.18 -6.03 -7.31
C GLY A 87 -15.60 -5.99 -5.83
N MET A 88 -14.71 -6.36 -4.90
CA MET A 88 -14.93 -6.13 -3.48
C MET A 88 -14.72 -4.64 -3.14
N MET A 89 -15.33 -4.18 -2.06
CA MET A 89 -15.19 -2.81 -1.59
C MET A 89 -14.21 -2.75 -0.42
N SER A 90 -13.31 -1.76 -0.44
CA SER A 90 -12.43 -1.51 0.70
C SER A 90 -13.19 -0.88 1.86
N THR A 91 -13.07 -1.44 3.07
CA THR A 91 -13.70 -0.92 4.30
C THR A 91 -12.82 0.08 5.03
N GLN A 92 -11.54 0.14 4.69
CA GLN A 92 -10.55 1.03 5.31
C GLN A 92 -9.47 1.45 4.31
N PHE A 93 -8.66 2.43 4.69
CA PHE A 93 -7.51 2.83 3.87
C PHE A 93 -6.48 1.71 3.76
N ILE A 94 -6.03 1.40 2.54
CA ILE A 94 -4.99 0.42 2.25
C ILE A 94 -3.85 1.15 1.53
N GLY A 95 -2.69 1.27 2.17
CA GLY A 95 -1.51 1.91 1.58
C GLY A 95 -0.91 1.10 0.44
N ALA A 96 -0.24 1.75 -0.51
CA ALA A 96 0.51 1.08 -1.56
C ALA A 96 1.54 0.10 -0.98
N GLY A 97 1.64 -1.09 -1.55
CA GLY A 97 2.51 -2.17 -1.10
C GLY A 97 1.99 -2.96 0.12
N HIS A 98 0.86 -2.57 0.72
CA HIS A 98 0.26 -3.34 1.81
C HIS A 98 -0.47 -4.57 1.28
N PHE A 99 -0.32 -5.69 1.96
CA PHE A 99 -1.09 -6.90 1.67
C PHE A 99 -2.56 -6.71 2.00
N LEU A 100 -3.42 -7.24 1.15
CA LEU A 100 -4.85 -7.21 1.36
C LEU A 100 -5.24 -8.27 2.41
N ALA A 101 -5.73 -7.81 3.56
CA ALA A 101 -6.33 -8.71 4.55
C ALA A 101 -7.84 -8.85 4.29
N ARG A 102 -8.38 -10.04 4.53
CA ARG A 102 -9.80 -10.33 4.32
C ARG A 102 -10.73 -9.36 5.07
N GLN A 103 -10.36 -8.94 6.27
CA GLN A 103 -11.12 -8.00 7.09
C GLN A 103 -11.15 -6.56 6.54
N MET A 104 -10.27 -6.23 5.59
CA MET A 104 -10.22 -4.91 4.95
C MET A 104 -11.21 -4.78 3.80
N LEU A 105 -11.86 -5.87 3.42
CA LEU A 105 -12.73 -5.95 2.26
C LEU A 105 -14.12 -6.41 2.65
N SER A 106 -15.11 -5.98 1.87
CA SER A 106 -16.50 -6.42 1.96
C SER A 106 -16.99 -6.89 0.59
N GLU A 107 -17.63 -8.07 0.54
CA GLU A 107 -18.33 -8.58 -0.65
C GLU A 107 -19.67 -7.87 -0.85
N GLU A 108 -20.30 -7.45 0.25
CA GLU A 108 -21.46 -6.60 0.16
C GLU A 108 -20.98 -5.22 -0.23
N SER A 109 -21.61 -4.63 -1.24
CA SER A 109 -21.64 -3.18 -1.38
C SER A 109 -22.41 -2.64 -0.17
N LEU A 110 -21.74 -2.70 1.02
CA LEU A 110 -22.17 -1.89 2.14
C LEU A 110 -22.33 -0.53 1.50
N GLN A 111 -23.50 0.06 1.53
CA GLN A 111 -23.70 1.46 1.22
C GLN A 111 -22.85 2.25 2.22
N PHE A 112 -21.51 2.22 2.00
CA PHE A 112 -20.72 3.33 2.46
C PHE A 112 -21.27 4.47 1.63
N ASP A 113 -22.01 5.28 2.30
CA ASP A 113 -22.58 6.52 1.78
C ASP A 113 -21.43 7.52 1.59
N ILE A 114 -20.43 7.10 0.78
CA ILE A 114 -19.20 7.84 0.49
C ILE A 114 -19.31 8.40 -0.92
N GLU A 115 -19.17 9.70 -1.04
CA GLU A 115 -19.18 10.42 -2.30
C GLU A 115 -17.81 11.05 -2.57
N GLN A 116 -17.46 11.11 -3.83
CA GLN A 116 -16.26 11.80 -4.31
C GLN A 116 -16.64 13.24 -4.68
N VAL A 117 -16.07 14.20 -3.94
CA VAL A 117 -16.37 15.61 -4.10
C VAL A 117 -15.18 16.32 -4.73
N PRO A 118 -15.29 16.84 -5.97
CA PRO A 118 -14.27 17.67 -6.58
C PRO A 118 -14.28 19.07 -5.95
N LEU A 119 -13.09 19.56 -5.59
CA LEU A 119 -12.87 20.85 -4.97
C LEU A 119 -11.82 21.64 -5.76
N ASN A 120 -12.08 22.93 -5.98
CA ASN A 120 -11.09 23.84 -6.53
C ASN A 120 -10.54 24.71 -5.40
N ILE A 121 -9.28 24.50 -5.03
CA ILE A 121 -8.63 25.15 -3.90
C ILE A 121 -7.41 25.92 -4.41
N LEU A 122 -7.13 27.07 -3.81
CA LEU A 122 -5.93 27.82 -4.17
C LEU A 122 -4.68 27.00 -3.89
N THR A 123 -3.72 27.02 -4.79
CA THR A 123 -2.45 26.28 -4.64
C THR A 123 -1.71 26.62 -3.36
N SER A 124 -1.84 27.86 -2.88
CA SER A 124 -1.27 28.32 -1.60
C SER A 124 -1.93 27.70 -0.37
N ASP A 125 -3.14 27.18 -0.52
CA ASP A 125 -3.97 26.64 0.57
C ASP A 125 -3.91 25.08 0.61
N ILE A 126 -3.01 24.49 -0.17
CA ILE A 126 -2.75 23.05 -0.21
C ILE A 126 -1.29 22.80 0.19
N PRO A 127 -0.98 21.88 1.11
CA PRO A 127 0.38 21.49 1.45
C PRO A 127 1.13 20.98 0.22
N ALA A 128 2.38 21.43 0.03
CA ALA A 128 3.17 21.10 -1.17
C ALA A 128 3.47 19.59 -1.32
N MET A 129 3.58 18.89 -0.18
CA MET A 129 3.99 17.48 -0.13
C MET A 129 2.81 16.52 0.17
N ILE A 130 1.58 16.97 -0.13
CA ILE A 130 0.41 16.10 0.08
C ILE A 130 0.35 15.00 -0.98
N GLU A 131 0.01 13.79 -0.55
CA GLU A 131 -0.11 12.60 -1.42
C GLU A 131 -1.53 12.06 -1.45
N VAL A 132 -1.86 11.35 -2.53
CA VAL A 132 -3.15 10.65 -2.67
C VAL A 132 -3.23 9.56 -1.61
N GLY A 133 -4.38 9.45 -0.96
CA GLY A 133 -4.63 8.52 0.13
C GLY A 133 -4.29 9.07 1.51
N GLU A 134 -3.71 10.27 1.63
CA GLU A 134 -3.47 10.88 2.93
C GLU A 134 -4.77 11.38 3.59
N PRO A 135 -4.91 11.18 4.91
CA PRO A 135 -6.00 11.77 5.66
C PRO A 135 -5.77 13.28 5.79
N ILE A 136 -6.80 14.05 5.46
CA ILE A 136 -6.76 15.51 5.51
C ILE A 136 -7.87 16.07 6.36
N SER A 137 -7.69 17.33 6.78
CA SER A 137 -8.70 18.16 7.39
C SER A 137 -8.95 19.38 6.51
N LEU A 138 -10.22 19.76 6.35
CA LEU A 138 -10.63 20.96 5.65
C LEU A 138 -11.02 22.04 6.65
N TYR A 139 -10.36 23.18 6.53
CA TYR A 139 -10.71 24.39 7.26
C TYR A 139 -11.39 25.38 6.32
N TRP A 140 -12.43 26.00 6.80
CA TRP A 140 -13.11 27.07 6.12
C TRP A 140 -12.67 28.43 6.67
N ILE A 141 -12.31 29.33 5.77
CA ILE A 141 -11.98 30.72 6.07
C ILE A 141 -13.01 31.59 5.37
N PRO A 142 -13.91 32.29 6.11
CA PRO A 142 -14.92 33.12 5.50
C PRO A 142 -14.30 34.33 4.80
N ASP A 143 -14.94 34.80 3.72
CA ASP A 143 -14.54 36.02 3.04
C ASP A 143 -14.71 37.23 3.96
N ALA A 144 -13.76 38.14 3.90
CA ALA A 144 -13.84 39.38 4.68
C ALA A 144 -14.98 40.27 4.15
N ILE A 145 -16.08 40.34 4.90
CA ILE A 145 -17.17 41.26 4.59
C ILE A 145 -16.92 42.57 5.32
N ASN A 146 -16.68 43.65 4.55
CA ASN A 146 -16.69 45.04 5.02
C ASN A 146 -15.95 45.31 6.33
N ASN A 147 -14.62 45.37 6.32
CA ASN A 147 -13.78 45.87 7.45
C ASN A 147 -14.08 45.28 8.84
N GLN A 148 -14.78 44.15 8.92
CA GLN A 148 -14.98 43.45 10.18
C GLN A 148 -13.75 42.59 10.48
N SER A 149 -13.44 42.53 11.79
CA SER A 149 -12.32 41.75 12.36
C SER A 149 -12.17 40.36 11.75
N LEU A 150 -10.92 39.95 11.55
CA LEU A 150 -10.51 38.64 11.04
C LEU A 150 -11.43 37.52 11.58
N SER A 151 -12.22 36.94 10.69
CA SER A 151 -13.05 35.79 11.03
C SER A 151 -12.14 34.58 11.33
N THR A 152 -12.42 33.90 12.42
CA THR A 152 -11.61 32.74 12.85
C THR A 152 -11.82 31.60 11.88
N PRO A 153 -10.74 30.94 11.37
CA PRO A 153 -10.86 29.72 10.60
C PRO A 153 -11.64 28.65 11.37
N THR A 154 -12.56 27.99 10.72
CA THR A 154 -13.41 26.96 11.34
C THR A 154 -13.07 25.60 10.73
N LEU A 155 -12.86 24.59 11.56
CA LEU A 155 -12.72 23.20 11.11
C LEU A 155 -14.05 22.75 10.49
N LEU A 156 -14.02 22.42 9.21
CA LEU A 156 -15.19 21.97 8.47
C LEU A 156 -15.33 20.45 8.58
N LEU A 157 -14.29 19.73 8.21
CA LEU A 157 -14.22 18.26 8.27
C LEU A 157 -12.81 17.82 8.63
N THR A 158 -12.68 16.65 9.24
CA THR A 158 -11.42 15.98 9.52
C THR A 158 -11.50 14.50 9.19
N GLY A 159 -10.34 13.87 8.91
CA GLY A 159 -10.28 12.45 8.64
C GLY A 159 -10.88 12.04 7.28
N ILE A 160 -11.00 12.97 6.34
CA ILE A 160 -11.38 12.67 4.95
C ILE A 160 -10.14 12.33 4.14
N PHE A 161 -10.29 11.53 3.09
CA PHE A 161 -9.15 11.07 2.29
C PHE A 161 -9.03 11.83 0.98
N LEU A 162 -7.79 12.18 0.62
CA LEU A 162 -7.47 12.74 -0.68
C LEU A 162 -7.49 11.64 -1.74
N GLU A 163 -8.45 11.68 -2.66
CA GLU A 163 -8.63 10.67 -3.71
C GLU A 163 -7.77 10.97 -4.94
N SER A 164 -7.72 12.24 -5.33
CA SER A 164 -6.92 12.67 -6.47
C SER A 164 -6.48 14.12 -6.35
N ILE A 165 -5.40 14.46 -7.04
CA ILE A 165 -4.88 15.82 -7.12
C ILE A 165 -4.40 16.11 -8.55
N ASP A 166 -4.98 17.12 -9.19
CA ASP A 166 -4.54 17.57 -10.51
C ASP A 166 -3.55 18.72 -10.41
N ARG A 167 -2.27 18.36 -10.46
CA ARG A 167 -1.15 19.34 -10.44
C ARG A 167 -0.88 19.96 -11.82
N LYS A 168 -1.45 19.42 -12.91
CA LYS A 168 -1.18 19.88 -14.28
C LYS A 168 -2.07 21.07 -14.66
N GLY A 169 -3.25 21.19 -14.09
CA GLY A 169 -4.20 22.28 -14.36
C GLY A 169 -3.77 23.63 -13.80
N SER A 170 -2.79 23.67 -12.88
CA SER A 170 -2.36 24.91 -12.20
C SER A 170 -1.61 25.91 -13.09
N ASN A 171 -1.26 25.55 -14.35
CA ASN A 171 -0.49 26.43 -15.24
C ASN A 171 -1.30 27.63 -15.80
N PHE A 172 -2.62 27.65 -15.64
CA PHE A 172 -3.50 28.71 -16.16
C PHE A 172 -4.36 29.41 -15.11
N GLY A 173 -4.19 29.09 -13.82
CA GLY A 173 -4.95 29.70 -12.74
C GLY A 173 -4.29 29.50 -11.39
N SER A 174 -4.71 30.25 -10.37
CA SER A 174 -4.23 30.12 -9.00
C SER A 174 -4.86 28.92 -8.24
N GLY A 175 -5.79 28.20 -8.86
CA GLY A 175 -6.51 27.05 -8.28
C GLY A 175 -5.96 25.71 -8.71
N MET A 176 -6.05 24.73 -7.83
CA MET A 176 -5.73 23.33 -8.04
C MET A 176 -6.98 22.49 -7.79
N SER A 177 -7.27 21.54 -8.67
CA SER A 177 -8.39 20.62 -8.48
C SER A 177 -7.94 19.42 -7.65
N ILE A 178 -8.67 19.15 -6.59
CA ILE A 178 -8.52 17.94 -5.78
C ILE A 178 -9.87 17.23 -5.70
N THR A 179 -9.86 15.92 -5.51
CA THR A 179 -11.07 15.15 -5.21
C THR A 179 -10.90 14.53 -3.82
N VAL A 180 -11.92 14.62 -3.01
CA VAL A 180 -11.93 14.06 -1.66
C VAL A 180 -13.08 13.05 -1.50
N SER A 181 -12.83 11.98 -0.74
CA SER A 181 -13.84 10.98 -0.38
C SER A 181 -14.43 11.34 0.97
N VAL A 182 -15.74 11.55 1.02
CA VAL A 182 -16.49 11.97 2.22
C VAL A 182 -17.81 11.23 2.33
N GLU A 183 -18.34 11.12 3.55
CA GLU A 183 -19.73 10.66 3.73
C GLU A 183 -20.73 11.57 3.03
N SER A 184 -21.76 11.02 2.38
CA SER A 184 -22.82 11.78 1.70
C SER A 184 -23.47 12.81 2.62
N SER A 185 -23.62 12.48 3.90
CA SER A 185 -24.14 13.39 4.94
C SER A 185 -23.30 14.68 5.09
N GLN A 186 -22.01 14.65 4.71
CA GLN A 186 -21.07 15.77 4.87
C GLN A 186 -20.91 16.59 3.59
N VAL A 187 -21.37 16.09 2.44
CA VAL A 187 -21.21 16.77 1.13
C VAL A 187 -21.81 18.17 1.14
N SER A 188 -23.02 18.31 1.66
CA SER A 188 -23.70 19.60 1.73
C SER A 188 -22.92 20.65 2.53
N LYS A 189 -22.21 20.21 3.57
CA LYS A 189 -21.38 21.06 4.41
C LYS A 189 -20.16 21.59 3.65
N ILE A 190 -19.51 20.74 2.85
CA ILE A 190 -18.39 21.15 1.99
C ILE A 190 -18.86 22.16 0.96
N LEU A 191 -19.95 21.85 0.22
CA LEU A 191 -20.46 22.71 -0.83
C LEU A 191 -20.91 24.08 -0.30
N SER A 192 -21.45 24.11 0.90
CA SER A 192 -21.78 25.37 1.57
C SER A 192 -20.53 26.19 1.89
N GLY A 193 -19.44 25.54 2.32
CA GLY A 193 -18.17 26.18 2.62
C GLY A 193 -17.52 26.84 1.40
N THR A 194 -17.65 26.23 0.21
CA THR A 194 -17.10 26.78 -1.04
C THR A 194 -17.83 28.02 -1.54
N SER A 195 -19.08 28.26 -1.10
CA SER A 195 -19.91 29.35 -1.59
C SER A 195 -19.64 30.70 -0.90
N HIS A 196 -19.10 30.70 0.31
CA HIS A 196 -19.01 31.93 1.15
C HIS A 196 -17.62 32.12 1.79
N GLY A 197 -16.59 31.54 1.20
CA GLY A 197 -15.23 31.64 1.69
C GLY A 197 -14.29 30.71 0.95
N ARG A 198 -13.10 30.54 1.47
CA ARG A 198 -12.09 29.64 0.91
C ARG A 198 -11.83 28.44 1.80
N LEU A 199 -11.47 27.34 1.19
CA LEU A 199 -11.06 26.12 1.89
C LEU A 199 -9.53 26.05 1.96
N VAL A 200 -9.04 25.57 3.09
CA VAL A 200 -7.62 25.30 3.33
C VAL A 200 -7.47 23.84 3.71
N VAL A 201 -6.55 23.15 3.06
CA VAL A 201 -6.24 21.75 3.32
C VAL A 201 -5.11 21.66 4.34
N VAL A 202 -5.30 20.83 5.35
CA VAL A 202 -4.28 20.54 6.37
C VAL A 202 -4.12 19.02 6.45
N ILE A 203 -2.88 18.53 6.44
CA ILE A 203 -2.60 17.10 6.63
C ILE A 203 -2.96 16.74 8.07
N ALA A 204 -3.81 15.75 8.26
CA ALA A 204 -4.16 15.23 9.56
C ALA A 204 -3.07 14.25 9.98
N ASN A 205 -2.12 14.69 10.82
CA ASN A 205 -1.19 13.78 11.47
C ASN A 205 -1.98 12.99 12.52
N GLY A 206 -2.10 11.66 12.29
CA GLY A 206 -2.70 10.74 13.24
C GLY A 206 -1.80 10.49 14.46
#